data_540940ecefed70b446fa4cf3b460f643
#
_entry.id   540940ecefed70b446fa4cf3b460f643
#
_cell.length_a   1.000
_cell.length_b   1.000
_cell.length_c   1.000
_cell.angle_alpha   90.00
_cell.angle_beta   90.00
_cell.angle_gamma   90.00
#
_symmetry.space_group_name_H-M   'P 1'
#
loop_
_entity.id
_entity.type
_entity.pdbx_description
1 polymer ?
#
loop_
_entity_poly.entity_id
_entity_poly.type
_entity_poly.pdbx_seq_one_letter_code
_entity_poly.pdbx_strand_id
1 'polypeptide(L)'
;MKGLKFAPVVVACGLFFASPVLASGAQVEKVAEDPGAYAEVVALLEREAASQLTRHLQQTGELRQVSVSIRIDMKNRSMMVSFGPGYLPGPEGSYDELFLIPMASSLRFYAEKSGLDVNDIDFLFDGKTLEEYYPEDLAVPPQVQVRSTQTSALVSASHGYISLHPGREWEFQRPAPLGVQEDTLSPAYGDELQGLIEQRSGLTVHRARSRSTELHPESGKPWEHMSSRYHLKALFPERTDMWNEFPNSPASAREKDEDIRARPNYANHLGVDVMLSLHTNGSESASVRGTEVYYHQEKPQDKPLADSILCAMQEIIRAQPGYQDFPIRESSSAARHGENRIGTMPSIIVETAYHSNPDDVAALQDPVFRAASMKGVEKGYRLWAAGKTCEPLALHPIPDVDVLVQSSRDVGLGYTGNPQYPLAVELSLTSCSEAGACTPTTTTFDDPVKPLAITLACNGPGSGVVRLTAVLRDADGVATAPVEFAQACVRG
;
A
#
# COMPACT_ATOMS: atom_id res chain seq x y z
N MET A 1 -6.52 -67.44 -15.57
CA MET A 1 -7.60 -66.46 -15.34
C MET A 1 -7.08 -65.10 -15.83
N LYS A 2 -7.83 -64.51 -16.76
CA LYS A 2 -7.37 -63.42 -17.64
C LYS A 2 -7.37 -62.07 -16.89
N GLY A 3 -6.22 -61.38 -16.91
CA GLY A 3 -6.08 -60.04 -16.41
C GLY A 3 -6.58 -58.97 -17.42
N LEU A 4 -7.48 -58.10 -17.00
CA LEU A 4 -7.92 -56.96 -17.79
C LEU A 4 -6.97 -55.79 -17.51
N LYS A 5 -6.36 -55.27 -18.58
CA LYS A 5 -5.58 -54.00 -18.55
C LYS A 5 -6.54 -52.85 -18.85
N PHE A 6 -6.65 -51.91 -17.91
CA PHE A 6 -7.25 -50.61 -18.19
C PHE A 6 -6.15 -49.61 -18.56
N ALA A 7 -6.31 -48.97 -19.71
CA ALA A 7 -5.50 -47.83 -20.13
C ALA A 7 -6.16 -46.52 -19.61
N PRO A 8 -5.39 -45.54 -19.13
CA PRO A 8 -5.97 -44.25 -18.78
C PRO A 8 -6.15 -43.36 -20.02
N VAL A 9 -7.37 -42.91 -20.22
CA VAL A 9 -7.70 -41.84 -21.17
C VAL A 9 -7.34 -40.51 -20.52
N VAL A 10 -6.33 -39.86 -21.07
CA VAL A 10 -5.99 -38.45 -20.69
C VAL A 10 -6.87 -37.54 -21.53
N VAL A 11 -7.87 -36.94 -20.90
CA VAL A 11 -8.63 -35.84 -21.50
C VAL A 11 -7.89 -34.55 -21.15
N ALA A 12 -7.19 -33.97 -22.10
CA ALA A 12 -6.60 -32.65 -22.01
C ALA A 12 -7.71 -31.62 -22.17
N CYS A 13 -8.19 -31.06 -21.03
CA CYS A 13 -9.07 -29.91 -21.02
C CYS A 13 -8.19 -28.66 -21.06
N GLY A 14 -8.02 -28.11 -22.26
CA GLY A 14 -7.35 -26.80 -22.43
C GLY A 14 -8.26 -25.70 -21.93
N LEU A 15 -8.01 -25.23 -20.71
CA LEU A 15 -8.58 -23.97 -20.20
C LEU A 15 -7.72 -22.83 -20.74
N PHE A 16 -8.24 -22.14 -21.75
CA PHE A 16 -7.76 -20.82 -22.12
C PHE A 16 -8.13 -19.85 -21.01
N PHE A 17 -7.18 -19.52 -20.14
CA PHE A 17 -7.28 -18.34 -19.27
C PHE A 17 -7.08 -17.11 -20.15
N ALA A 18 -8.19 -16.44 -20.46
CA ALA A 18 -8.14 -15.08 -20.97
C ALA A 18 -7.66 -14.18 -19.82
N SER A 19 -6.46 -13.60 -19.95
CA SER A 19 -5.98 -12.55 -19.09
C SER A 19 -7.00 -11.41 -19.09
N PRO A 20 -7.35 -10.82 -17.92
CA PRO A 20 -8.20 -9.66 -17.89
C PRO A 20 -7.44 -8.50 -18.55
N VAL A 21 -7.89 -8.11 -19.73
CA VAL A 21 -7.48 -6.87 -20.38
C VAL A 21 -8.00 -5.74 -19.49
N LEU A 22 -7.11 -4.97 -18.88
CA LEU A 22 -7.45 -3.68 -18.28
C LEU A 22 -8.18 -2.85 -19.34
N ALA A 23 -9.37 -2.34 -19.01
CA ALA A 23 -10.14 -1.52 -19.92
C ALA A 23 -9.28 -0.36 -20.39
N SER A 24 -9.07 -0.23 -21.70
CA SER A 24 -8.32 0.91 -22.26
C SER A 24 -9.09 2.21 -21.98
N GLY A 25 -8.38 3.35 -21.83
CA GLY A 25 -9.00 4.67 -21.60
C GLY A 25 -10.16 4.98 -22.54
N ALA A 26 -10.16 4.42 -23.76
CA ALA A 26 -11.26 4.51 -24.73
C ALA A 26 -12.53 3.73 -24.33
N GLN A 27 -12.47 2.75 -23.42
CA GLN A 27 -13.65 2.07 -22.87
C GLN A 27 -14.27 2.85 -21.71
N VAL A 28 -13.43 3.52 -20.92
CA VAL A 28 -13.86 4.40 -19.81
C VAL A 28 -14.70 5.57 -20.33
N GLU A 29 -14.25 6.24 -21.38
CA GLU A 29 -15.03 7.34 -22.02
C GLU A 29 -16.39 6.88 -22.54
N LYS A 30 -16.49 5.66 -23.10
CA LYS A 30 -17.75 5.16 -23.69
C LYS A 30 -18.89 4.94 -22.71
N VAL A 31 -18.62 4.45 -21.49
CA VAL A 31 -19.67 4.20 -20.48
C VAL A 31 -20.15 5.50 -19.85
N ALA A 32 -19.25 6.47 -19.63
CA ALA A 32 -19.59 7.78 -19.10
C ALA A 32 -20.42 8.61 -20.07
N GLU A 33 -20.28 8.39 -21.39
CA GLU A 33 -21.00 9.11 -22.44
C GLU A 33 -22.33 8.45 -22.84
N ASP A 34 -22.55 7.18 -22.49
CA ASP A 34 -23.82 6.46 -22.74
C ASP A 34 -24.71 6.47 -21.49
N PRO A 35 -25.77 7.27 -21.46
CA PRO A 35 -26.67 7.36 -20.30
C PRO A 35 -27.31 6.02 -19.92
N GLY A 36 -27.53 5.11 -20.88
CA GLY A 36 -28.10 3.80 -20.65
C GLY A 36 -27.09 2.88 -19.95
N ALA A 37 -25.88 2.79 -20.48
CA ALA A 37 -24.79 2.01 -19.87
C ALA A 37 -24.42 2.54 -18.47
N TYR A 38 -24.36 3.84 -18.30
CA TYR A 38 -24.13 4.47 -16.99
C TYR A 38 -25.19 4.09 -15.97
N ALA A 39 -26.49 4.17 -16.35
CA ALA A 39 -27.58 3.80 -15.45
C ALA A 39 -27.55 2.31 -15.07
N GLU A 40 -27.16 1.42 -15.97
CA GLU A 40 -26.99 -0.01 -15.68
C GLU A 40 -25.87 -0.27 -14.69
N VAL A 41 -24.75 0.44 -14.81
CA VAL A 41 -23.61 0.32 -13.86
C VAL A 41 -24.03 0.85 -12.49
N VAL A 42 -24.68 2.03 -12.40
CA VAL A 42 -25.17 2.56 -11.12
C VAL A 42 -26.14 1.55 -10.46
N ALA A 43 -27.09 1.00 -11.22
CA ALA A 43 -28.01 -0.01 -10.69
C ALA A 43 -27.31 -1.30 -10.22
N LEU A 44 -26.20 -1.70 -10.86
CA LEU A 44 -25.37 -2.81 -10.40
C LEU A 44 -24.73 -2.49 -9.05
N LEU A 45 -24.12 -1.31 -8.91
CA LEU A 45 -23.46 -0.87 -7.69
C LEU A 45 -24.45 -0.72 -6.52
N GLU A 46 -25.65 -0.19 -6.79
CA GLU A 46 -26.72 -0.09 -5.78
C GLU A 46 -27.18 -1.46 -5.29
N ARG A 47 -27.35 -2.44 -6.19
CA ARG A 47 -27.70 -3.81 -5.80
C ARG A 47 -26.59 -4.45 -4.96
N GLU A 48 -25.33 -4.24 -5.32
CA GLU A 48 -24.20 -4.77 -4.57
C GLU A 48 -24.13 -4.18 -3.17
N ALA A 49 -24.21 -2.85 -3.04
CA ALA A 49 -24.25 -2.17 -1.76
C ALA A 49 -25.44 -2.59 -0.89
N ALA A 50 -26.63 -2.71 -1.48
CA ALA A 50 -27.83 -3.18 -0.76
C ALA A 50 -27.70 -4.63 -0.30
N SER A 51 -27.07 -5.48 -1.09
CA SER A 51 -26.79 -6.88 -0.73
C SER A 51 -25.83 -6.96 0.46
N GLN A 52 -24.73 -6.20 0.45
CA GLN A 52 -23.77 -6.15 1.55
C GLN A 52 -24.40 -5.60 2.82
N LEU A 53 -25.18 -4.51 2.74
CA LEU A 53 -25.90 -3.97 3.88
C LEU A 53 -26.90 -4.97 4.46
N THR A 54 -27.64 -5.69 3.61
CA THR A 54 -28.60 -6.71 4.06
C THR A 54 -27.91 -7.83 4.84
N ARG A 55 -26.76 -8.32 4.35
CA ARG A 55 -25.98 -9.35 5.07
C ARG A 55 -25.46 -8.82 6.41
N HIS A 56 -24.95 -7.60 6.43
CA HIS A 56 -24.47 -6.95 7.65
C HIS A 56 -25.59 -6.83 8.70
N LEU A 57 -26.76 -6.31 8.32
CA LEU A 57 -27.92 -6.20 9.22
C LEU A 57 -28.40 -7.57 9.75
N GLN A 58 -28.37 -8.61 8.92
CA GLN A 58 -28.70 -9.97 9.36
C GLN A 58 -27.69 -10.51 10.39
N GLN A 59 -26.41 -10.24 10.22
CA GLN A 59 -25.36 -10.65 11.16
C GLN A 59 -25.49 -9.94 12.51
N THR A 60 -25.97 -8.70 12.52
CA THR A 60 -26.24 -7.92 13.74
C THR A 60 -27.63 -8.20 14.35
N GLY A 61 -28.41 -9.10 13.74
CA GLY A 61 -29.72 -9.49 14.21
C GLY A 61 -30.84 -8.51 13.83
N GLU A 62 -30.56 -7.60 12.90
CA GLU A 62 -31.51 -6.60 12.44
C GLU A 62 -32.20 -7.04 11.13
N LEU A 63 -33.52 -7.07 11.13
CA LEU A 63 -34.34 -7.48 9.97
C LEU A 63 -35.02 -6.27 9.30
N ARG A 64 -34.27 -5.18 9.09
CA ARG A 64 -34.80 -3.97 8.45
C ARG A 64 -34.42 -3.96 6.95
N GLN A 65 -35.33 -3.40 6.14
CA GLN A 65 -34.96 -3.02 4.77
C GLN A 65 -34.57 -1.55 4.76
N VAL A 66 -33.37 -1.28 4.29
CA VAL A 66 -32.84 0.07 4.12
C VAL A 66 -32.57 0.29 2.64
N SER A 67 -33.07 1.39 2.08
CA SER A 67 -32.81 1.75 0.70
C SER A 67 -31.35 2.19 0.54
N VAL A 68 -30.77 1.89 -0.62
CA VAL A 68 -29.44 2.34 -1.01
C VAL A 68 -29.54 3.05 -2.34
N SER A 69 -28.89 4.19 -2.46
CA SER A 69 -28.75 4.90 -3.74
C SER A 69 -27.30 5.37 -3.92
N ILE A 70 -26.86 5.45 -5.19
CA ILE A 70 -25.49 5.79 -5.53
C ILE A 70 -25.48 6.97 -6.51
N ARG A 71 -24.59 7.93 -6.25
CA ARG A 71 -24.28 9.03 -7.16
C ARG A 71 -22.78 9.04 -7.43
N ILE A 72 -22.40 9.14 -8.71
CA ILE A 72 -21.00 9.19 -9.11
C ILE A 72 -20.73 10.55 -9.74
N ASP A 73 -19.70 11.24 -9.26
CA ASP A 73 -19.13 12.44 -9.85
C ASP A 73 -17.85 12.06 -10.60
N MET A 74 -17.99 11.89 -11.92
CA MET A 74 -16.88 11.50 -12.80
C MET A 74 -15.78 12.56 -12.86
N LYS A 75 -16.13 13.85 -12.68
CA LYS A 75 -15.13 14.93 -12.70
C LYS A 75 -14.20 14.89 -11.50
N ASN A 76 -14.76 14.59 -10.33
CA ASN A 76 -14.02 14.50 -9.07
C ASN A 76 -13.61 13.06 -8.75
N ARG A 77 -13.92 12.09 -9.63
CA ARG A 77 -13.64 10.66 -9.42
C ARG A 77 -14.18 10.15 -8.08
N SER A 78 -15.36 10.62 -7.67
CA SER A 78 -15.95 10.31 -6.38
C SER A 78 -17.31 9.64 -6.50
N MET A 79 -17.63 8.78 -5.54
CA MET A 79 -18.90 8.09 -5.41
C MET A 79 -19.51 8.40 -4.04
N MET A 80 -20.77 8.79 -4.03
CA MET A 80 -21.57 8.97 -2.83
C MET A 80 -22.56 7.81 -2.70
N VAL A 81 -22.46 7.04 -1.62
CA VAL A 81 -23.37 5.95 -1.27
C VAL A 81 -24.32 6.47 -0.19
N SER A 82 -25.62 6.49 -0.47
CA SER A 82 -26.62 7.02 0.46
C SER A 82 -27.50 5.89 0.98
N PHE A 83 -27.47 5.69 2.29
CA PHE A 83 -28.39 4.81 3.00
C PHE A 83 -29.62 5.59 3.44
N GLY A 84 -30.80 5.01 3.24
CA GLY A 84 -32.06 5.59 3.69
C GLY A 84 -32.27 5.46 5.19
N PRO A 85 -33.43 5.94 5.68
CA PRO A 85 -33.78 5.87 7.09
C PRO A 85 -33.73 4.44 7.63
N GLY A 86 -33.31 4.31 8.88
CA GLY A 86 -33.27 3.02 9.58
C GLY A 86 -31.89 2.38 9.68
N TYR A 87 -30.85 3.00 9.13
CA TYR A 87 -29.47 2.60 9.30
C TYR A 87 -28.61 3.82 9.65
N LEU A 88 -28.04 3.81 10.84
CA LEU A 88 -27.11 4.81 11.32
C LEU A 88 -26.07 4.11 12.20
N PRO A 89 -24.79 4.08 11.80
CA PRO A 89 -23.73 3.57 12.66
C PRO A 89 -23.51 4.48 13.87
N GLY A 90 -22.88 3.93 14.92
CA GLY A 90 -22.44 4.71 16.07
C GLY A 90 -21.25 5.62 15.73
N PRO A 91 -20.89 6.53 16.66
CA PRO A 91 -19.73 7.42 16.49
C PRO A 91 -18.38 6.69 16.66
N GLU A 92 -18.42 5.47 17.19
CA GLU A 92 -17.25 4.68 17.48
C GLU A 92 -16.69 4.09 16.17
N GLY A 93 -15.41 4.33 15.90
CA GLY A 93 -14.80 4.19 14.58
C GLY A 93 -14.68 2.79 13.98
N SER A 94 -14.85 1.70 14.77
CA SER A 94 -14.67 0.32 14.28
C SER A 94 -15.70 -0.11 13.25
N TYR A 95 -16.84 0.55 13.23
CA TYR A 95 -17.91 0.27 12.32
C TYR A 95 -17.52 0.48 10.85
N ASP A 96 -16.85 1.60 10.58
CA ASP A 96 -16.41 1.96 9.23
C ASP A 96 -15.36 0.99 8.69
N GLU A 97 -14.48 0.51 9.56
CA GLU A 97 -13.40 -0.40 9.15
C GLU A 97 -13.88 -1.82 8.85
N LEU A 98 -14.94 -2.29 9.53
CA LEU A 98 -15.41 -3.66 9.36
C LEU A 98 -16.48 -3.82 8.28
N PHE A 99 -17.14 -2.74 7.91
CA PHE A 99 -18.24 -2.81 6.95
C PHE A 99 -18.14 -1.78 5.83
N LEU A 100 -18.01 -0.50 6.14
CA LEU A 100 -18.03 0.55 5.11
C LEU A 100 -16.76 0.53 4.25
N ILE A 101 -15.58 0.24 4.83
CA ILE A 101 -14.33 0.16 4.07
C ILE A 101 -14.32 -1.04 3.11
N PRO A 102 -14.64 -2.29 3.54
CA PRO A 102 -14.80 -3.40 2.61
C PRO A 102 -15.86 -3.16 1.52
N MET A 103 -16.96 -2.47 1.86
CA MET A 103 -17.97 -2.07 0.88
C MET A 103 -17.40 -1.08 -0.12
N ALA A 104 -16.71 -0.03 0.32
CA ALA A 104 -16.08 0.95 -0.55
C ALA A 104 -15.11 0.29 -1.53
N SER A 105 -14.24 -0.61 -1.03
CA SER A 105 -13.30 -1.36 -1.86
C SER A 105 -14.00 -2.21 -2.92
N SER A 106 -15.09 -2.90 -2.54
CA SER A 106 -15.89 -3.69 -3.48
C SER A 106 -16.56 -2.81 -4.55
N LEU A 107 -17.19 -1.71 -4.14
CA LEU A 107 -17.90 -0.81 -5.06
C LEU A 107 -16.94 -0.14 -6.03
N ARG A 108 -15.77 0.26 -5.57
CA ARG A 108 -14.71 0.81 -6.41
C ARG A 108 -14.26 -0.19 -7.47
N PHE A 109 -14.00 -1.42 -7.05
CA PHE A 109 -13.62 -2.50 -7.97
C PHE A 109 -14.68 -2.74 -9.06
N TYR A 110 -15.96 -2.82 -8.70
CA TYR A 110 -17.03 -3.02 -9.69
C TYR A 110 -17.21 -1.81 -10.61
N ALA A 111 -17.06 -0.58 -10.09
CA ALA A 111 -17.08 0.63 -10.91
C ALA A 111 -15.95 0.61 -11.95
N GLU A 112 -14.71 0.38 -11.54
CA GLU A 112 -13.55 0.32 -12.41
C GLU A 112 -13.67 -0.81 -13.46
N LYS A 113 -14.13 -1.99 -13.03
CA LYS A 113 -14.36 -3.12 -13.94
C LYS A 113 -15.45 -2.84 -14.98
N SER A 114 -16.37 -1.94 -14.65
CA SER A 114 -17.42 -1.46 -15.55
C SER A 114 -17.01 -0.23 -16.38
N GLY A 115 -15.75 0.22 -16.27
CA GLY A 115 -15.23 1.35 -17.02
C GLY A 115 -15.51 2.72 -16.39
N LEU A 116 -15.83 2.80 -15.10
CA LEU A 116 -15.96 4.06 -14.37
C LEU A 116 -14.75 4.25 -13.46
N ASP A 117 -14.08 5.39 -13.59
CA ASP A 117 -12.92 5.75 -12.78
C ASP A 117 -13.37 6.43 -11.49
N VAL A 118 -13.36 5.69 -10.37
CA VAL A 118 -13.73 6.16 -9.04
C VAL A 118 -12.57 5.99 -8.08
N ASN A 119 -12.19 7.05 -7.39
CA ASN A 119 -11.12 7.03 -6.39
C ASN A 119 -11.66 7.11 -4.95
N ASP A 120 -12.49 8.09 -4.68
CA ASP A 120 -12.99 8.38 -3.35
C ASP A 120 -14.44 7.94 -3.21
N ILE A 121 -14.76 7.28 -2.09
CA ILE A 121 -16.13 6.83 -1.78
C ILE A 121 -16.51 7.38 -0.42
N ASP A 122 -17.66 8.03 -0.37
CA ASP A 122 -18.23 8.61 0.82
C ASP A 122 -19.65 8.09 1.09
N PHE A 123 -20.12 8.22 2.32
CA PHE A 123 -21.38 7.66 2.77
C PHE A 123 -22.28 8.72 3.39
N LEU A 124 -23.58 8.65 3.07
CA LEU A 124 -24.62 9.42 3.74
C LEU A 124 -25.63 8.48 4.42
N PHE A 125 -26.11 8.90 5.57
CA PHE A 125 -27.09 8.21 6.40
C PHE A 125 -28.31 9.12 6.54
N ASP A 126 -29.43 8.74 5.94
CA ASP A 126 -30.64 9.58 5.85
C ASP A 126 -30.31 11.03 5.38
N GLY A 127 -29.45 11.14 4.37
CA GLY A 127 -29.06 12.39 3.73
C GLY A 127 -27.99 13.22 4.46
N LYS A 128 -27.42 12.73 5.56
CA LYS A 128 -26.37 13.41 6.34
C LYS A 128 -25.11 12.56 6.45
N THR A 129 -23.97 13.20 6.66
CA THR A 129 -22.72 12.50 7.00
C THR A 129 -22.76 12.04 8.46
N LEU A 130 -21.85 11.14 8.83
CA LEU A 130 -21.77 10.66 10.21
C LEU A 130 -21.38 11.78 11.19
N GLU A 131 -20.54 12.71 10.76
CA GLU A 131 -20.11 13.88 11.53
C GLU A 131 -21.24 14.85 11.81
N GLU A 132 -22.23 14.94 10.93
CA GLU A 132 -23.44 15.76 11.17
C GLU A 132 -24.34 15.14 12.23
N TYR A 133 -24.25 13.82 12.46
CA TYR A 133 -24.95 13.14 13.57
C TYR A 133 -24.17 13.22 14.88
N TYR A 134 -22.84 13.16 14.83
CA TYR A 134 -21.95 13.05 15.99
C TYR A 134 -20.80 14.10 15.92
N PRO A 135 -21.15 15.40 15.89
CA PRO A 135 -20.14 16.45 15.63
C PRO A 135 -19.07 16.57 16.71
N GLU A 136 -19.37 16.20 17.96
CA GLU A 136 -18.39 16.25 19.06
C GLU A 136 -17.49 15.02 19.05
N ASP A 137 -18.07 13.82 18.83
CA ASP A 137 -17.35 12.55 18.88
C ASP A 137 -16.44 12.33 17.65
N LEU A 138 -16.83 12.91 16.49
CA LEU A 138 -16.11 12.77 15.22
C LEU A 138 -15.38 14.05 14.79
N ALA A 139 -15.21 15.00 15.69
CA ALA A 139 -14.43 16.21 15.42
C ALA A 139 -13.00 15.88 14.99
N VAL A 140 -12.51 16.58 13.96
CA VAL A 140 -11.12 16.50 13.50
C VAL A 140 -10.29 17.49 14.31
N PRO A 141 -9.31 17.05 15.11
CA PRO A 141 -8.46 17.96 15.86
C PRO A 141 -7.59 18.80 14.92
N PRO A 142 -7.24 20.05 15.32
CA PRO A 142 -6.30 20.86 14.56
C PRO A 142 -4.97 20.13 14.38
N GLN A 143 -4.47 20.12 13.17
CA GLN A 143 -3.15 19.55 12.89
C GLN A 143 -2.04 20.48 13.38
N VAL A 144 -1.01 19.88 13.97
CA VAL A 144 0.25 20.59 14.27
C VAL A 144 0.98 20.88 12.95
N GLN A 145 1.64 22.02 12.89
CA GLN A 145 2.49 22.33 11.74
C GLN A 145 3.60 21.29 11.58
N VAL A 146 3.79 20.82 10.36
CA VAL A 146 4.89 19.92 10.01
C VAL A 146 6.21 20.63 10.33
N ARG A 147 7.02 20.03 11.18
CA ARG A 147 8.34 20.58 11.53
C ARG A 147 9.27 20.52 10.33
N SER A 148 10.12 21.52 10.16
CA SER A 148 11.14 21.55 9.10
C SER A 148 12.18 20.42 9.25
N THR A 149 12.41 19.96 10.48
CA THR A 149 13.26 18.81 10.80
C THR A 149 12.42 17.80 11.56
N GLN A 150 12.21 16.65 10.96
CA GLN A 150 11.50 15.55 11.59
C GLN A 150 12.49 14.67 12.36
N THR A 151 12.08 14.19 13.52
CA THR A 151 12.95 13.47 14.47
C THR A 151 12.35 12.15 14.94
N SER A 152 11.03 11.99 14.81
CA SER A 152 10.32 10.82 15.34
C SER A 152 9.12 10.43 14.51
N ALA A 153 8.81 9.13 14.53
CA ALA A 153 7.64 8.55 13.89
C ALA A 153 6.94 7.57 14.82
N LEU A 154 5.63 7.42 14.68
CA LEU A 154 4.91 6.27 15.19
C LEU A 154 4.66 5.30 14.03
N VAL A 155 5.17 4.07 14.13
CA VAL A 155 4.80 2.94 13.27
C VAL A 155 3.76 2.11 14.01
N SER A 156 2.52 2.15 13.54
CA SER A 156 1.37 1.46 14.12
C SER A 156 1.08 0.19 13.34
N ALA A 157 1.39 -0.96 13.93
CA ALA A 157 0.93 -2.24 13.42
C ALA A 157 -0.52 -2.47 13.88
N SER A 158 -1.42 -2.71 12.91
CA SER A 158 -2.83 -2.83 13.17
C SER A 158 -3.22 -4.02 14.00
N HIS A 159 -4.21 -3.85 14.70
CA HIS A 159 -5.17 -4.55 15.49
C HIS A 159 -4.54 -5.33 16.64
N GLY A 160 -4.88 -6.58 16.81
CA GLY A 160 -4.38 -7.43 17.89
C GLY A 160 -5.48 -8.12 18.67
N TYR A 161 -5.08 -8.90 19.65
CA TYR A 161 -5.96 -9.70 20.48
C TYR A 161 -6.62 -8.83 21.55
N ILE A 162 -7.94 -8.92 21.69
CA ILE A 162 -8.75 -8.12 22.61
C ILE A 162 -9.69 -8.99 23.44
N SER A 163 -10.13 -8.45 24.60
CA SER A 163 -11.26 -8.98 25.35
C SER A 163 -12.55 -8.45 24.76
N LEU A 164 -13.55 -9.30 24.55
CA LEU A 164 -14.87 -8.88 24.11
C LEU A 164 -15.65 -8.15 25.23
N HIS A 165 -16.35 -7.09 24.89
CA HIS A 165 -17.22 -6.36 25.81
C HIS A 165 -18.69 -6.80 25.64
N PRO A 166 -19.46 -7.02 26.75
CA PRO A 166 -19.12 -6.97 28.18
C PRO A 166 -18.53 -8.27 28.75
N GLY A 167 -18.21 -9.22 27.89
CA GLY A 167 -17.71 -10.54 28.25
C GLY A 167 -16.25 -10.53 28.73
N ARG A 168 -15.71 -11.74 28.94
CA ARG A 168 -14.29 -11.96 29.24
C ARG A 168 -13.63 -12.90 28.24
N GLU A 169 -14.33 -13.15 27.14
CA GLU A 169 -13.76 -13.92 26.04
C GLU A 169 -12.76 -13.06 25.28
N TRP A 170 -11.72 -13.71 24.76
CA TRP A 170 -10.64 -13.07 24.04
C TRP A 170 -10.65 -13.54 22.59
N GLU A 171 -10.52 -12.61 21.65
CA GLU A 171 -10.44 -12.93 20.23
C GLU A 171 -9.49 -11.99 19.48
N PHE A 172 -9.10 -12.37 18.28
CA PHE A 172 -8.48 -11.45 17.33
C PHE A 172 -9.53 -10.49 16.75
N GLN A 173 -9.12 -9.26 16.50
CA GLN A 173 -10.06 -8.23 16.01
C GLN A 173 -10.52 -8.49 14.58
N ARG A 174 -9.70 -9.14 13.79
CA ARG A 174 -9.99 -9.38 12.36
C ARG A 174 -10.17 -10.85 12.06
N PRO A 175 -11.06 -11.17 11.09
CA PRO A 175 -11.18 -12.55 10.60
C PRO A 175 -9.94 -12.96 9.79
N ALA A 176 -9.74 -14.25 9.65
CA ALA A 176 -8.68 -14.83 8.82
C ALA A 176 -9.29 -15.70 7.71
N PRO A 177 -9.98 -15.13 6.72
CA PRO A 177 -10.81 -15.88 5.76
C PRO A 177 -10.01 -16.87 4.91
N LEU A 178 -8.73 -16.62 4.67
CA LEU A 178 -7.80 -17.49 3.93
C LEU A 178 -6.61 -17.92 4.78
N GLY A 179 -6.74 -17.91 6.11
CA GLY A 179 -5.71 -18.35 7.04
C GLY A 179 -4.63 -17.30 7.37
N VAL A 180 -4.69 -16.12 6.78
CA VAL A 180 -3.86 -14.97 7.17
C VAL A 180 -4.58 -14.16 8.22
N GLN A 181 -3.98 -14.07 9.40
CA GLN A 181 -4.47 -13.27 10.52
C GLN A 181 -3.73 -11.94 10.54
N GLU A 182 -4.41 -10.86 10.17
CA GLU A 182 -3.83 -9.51 10.15
C GLU A 182 -3.20 -9.12 11.48
N ASP A 183 -3.91 -9.40 12.58
CA ASP A 183 -3.48 -9.10 13.95
C ASP A 183 -2.09 -9.66 14.31
N THR A 184 -1.69 -10.78 13.73
CA THR A 184 -0.40 -11.41 13.96
C THR A 184 0.61 -11.18 12.84
N LEU A 185 0.16 -10.79 11.66
CA LEU A 185 1.00 -10.48 10.52
C LEU A 185 1.61 -9.07 10.60
N SER A 186 0.80 -8.07 10.94
CA SER A 186 1.18 -6.65 10.95
C SER A 186 2.38 -6.31 11.84
N PRO A 187 2.63 -6.96 13.00
CA PRO A 187 3.84 -6.73 13.78
C PRO A 187 5.14 -6.92 13.01
N ALA A 188 5.24 -7.95 12.17
CA ALA A 188 6.44 -8.24 11.38
C ALA A 188 6.71 -7.15 10.31
N TYR A 189 5.66 -6.62 9.69
CA TYR A 189 5.75 -5.47 8.79
C TYR A 189 6.20 -4.21 9.55
N GLY A 190 5.64 -4.00 10.74
CA GLY A 190 6.05 -2.89 11.59
C GLY A 190 7.50 -2.95 12.05
N ASP A 191 8.02 -4.14 12.36
CA ASP A 191 9.42 -4.32 12.75
C ASP A 191 10.38 -4.03 11.60
N GLU A 192 10.02 -4.46 10.40
CA GLU A 192 10.81 -4.19 9.19
C GLU A 192 10.80 -2.70 8.84
N LEU A 193 9.64 -2.05 8.87
CA LEU A 193 9.53 -0.61 8.62
C LEU A 193 10.30 0.21 9.66
N GLN A 194 10.22 -0.14 10.94
CA GLN A 194 11.00 0.50 12.00
C GLN A 194 12.49 0.48 11.67
N GLY A 195 13.04 -0.71 11.37
CA GLY A 195 14.46 -0.84 11.05
C GLY A 195 14.88 0.00 9.84
N LEU A 196 14.04 0.07 8.80
CA LEU A 196 14.29 0.89 7.61
C LEU A 196 14.26 2.38 7.93
N ILE A 197 13.26 2.86 8.67
CA ILE A 197 13.14 4.29 9.04
C ILE A 197 14.31 4.72 9.94
N GLU A 198 14.66 3.92 10.95
CA GLU A 198 15.79 4.21 11.83
C GLU A 198 17.12 4.25 11.05
N GLN A 199 17.33 3.29 10.14
CA GLN A 199 18.56 3.18 9.36
C GLN A 199 18.69 4.24 8.25
N ARG A 200 17.61 4.51 7.50
CA ARG A 200 17.66 5.32 6.27
C ARG A 200 17.21 6.76 6.47
N SER A 201 16.23 6.97 7.33
CA SER A 201 15.66 8.28 7.62
C SER A 201 16.18 8.89 8.94
N GLY A 202 16.82 8.10 9.80
CA GLY A 202 17.43 8.57 11.05
C GLY A 202 16.44 9.03 12.12
N LEU A 203 15.17 8.60 12.04
CA LEU A 203 14.17 8.95 13.03
C LEU A 203 14.17 7.98 14.21
N THR A 204 13.77 8.47 15.38
CA THR A 204 13.34 7.62 16.48
C THR A 204 11.96 7.06 16.19
N VAL A 205 11.81 5.73 16.16
CA VAL A 205 10.53 5.08 15.89
C VAL A 205 9.90 4.57 17.17
N HIS A 206 8.66 4.99 17.41
CA HIS A 206 7.80 4.50 18.48
C HIS A 206 6.82 3.45 17.96
N ARG A 207 6.41 2.53 18.82
CA ARG A 207 5.45 1.45 18.51
C ARG A 207 4.31 1.48 19.51
N ALA A 208 3.07 1.48 18.99
CA ALA A 208 1.88 1.43 19.85
C ALA A 208 1.66 0.02 20.45
N ARG A 209 2.02 -1.05 19.71
CA ARG A 209 1.96 -2.44 20.18
C ARG A 209 3.28 -2.88 20.80
N SER A 210 3.19 -3.78 21.78
CA SER A 210 4.35 -4.43 22.36
C SER A 210 5.10 -5.31 21.35
N ARG A 211 6.40 -5.48 21.54
CA ARG A 211 7.25 -6.43 20.81
C ARG A 211 7.72 -7.59 21.70
N SER A 212 7.20 -7.67 22.93
CA SER A 212 7.59 -8.73 23.87
C SER A 212 6.88 -10.04 23.53
N THR A 213 7.62 -11.11 23.54
CA THR A 213 7.12 -12.48 23.40
C THR A 213 6.66 -13.07 24.75
N GLU A 214 6.80 -12.35 25.86
CA GLU A 214 6.26 -12.74 27.16
C GLU A 214 4.73 -12.84 27.10
N LEU A 215 4.16 -13.69 27.95
CA LEU A 215 2.72 -13.88 27.96
C LEU A 215 2.01 -12.74 28.70
N HIS A 216 0.95 -12.22 28.09
CA HIS A 216 0.01 -11.32 28.75
C HIS A 216 -0.77 -12.13 29.82
N PRO A 217 -0.78 -11.69 31.09
CA PRO A 217 -1.28 -12.50 32.21
C PRO A 217 -2.75 -12.92 32.09
N GLU A 218 -3.62 -12.03 31.57
CA GLU A 218 -5.06 -12.27 31.50
C GLU A 218 -5.47 -13.11 30.29
N SER A 219 -4.82 -12.92 29.13
CA SER A 219 -5.19 -13.58 27.88
C SER A 219 -4.38 -14.86 27.60
N GLY A 220 -3.20 -15.00 28.21
CA GLY A 220 -2.26 -16.08 27.92
C GLY A 220 -1.63 -16.02 26.52
N LYS A 221 -1.82 -14.94 25.77
CA LYS A 221 -1.17 -14.70 24.48
C LYS A 221 0.13 -13.89 24.66
N PRO A 222 1.11 -14.02 23.76
CA PRO A 222 2.26 -13.12 23.75
C PRO A 222 1.85 -11.65 23.68
N TRP A 223 2.57 -10.77 24.38
CA TRP A 223 2.30 -9.33 24.33
C TRP A 223 2.36 -8.74 22.93
N GLU A 224 3.20 -9.26 22.05
CA GLU A 224 3.27 -8.84 20.63
C GLU A 224 1.96 -9.12 19.85
N HIS A 225 1.14 -10.06 20.33
CA HIS A 225 -0.17 -10.34 19.75
C HIS A 225 -1.29 -9.48 20.34
N MET A 226 -1.05 -8.83 21.49
CA MET A 226 -2.06 -7.99 22.13
C MET A 226 -2.26 -6.69 21.36
N SER A 227 -3.48 -6.17 21.40
CA SER A 227 -3.78 -4.86 20.83
C SER A 227 -3.06 -3.73 21.56
N SER A 228 -2.92 -2.60 20.87
CA SER A 228 -2.20 -1.41 21.37
C SER A 228 -2.72 -0.91 22.70
N ARG A 229 -4.05 -0.92 22.88
CA ARG A 229 -4.67 -0.40 24.11
C ARG A 229 -4.18 -1.11 25.37
N TYR A 230 -3.93 -2.42 25.34
CA TYR A 230 -3.42 -3.16 26.52
C TYR A 230 -1.95 -2.84 26.80
N HIS A 231 -1.14 -2.70 25.77
CA HIS A 231 0.24 -2.26 25.90
C HIS A 231 0.32 -0.86 26.50
N LEU A 232 -0.48 0.08 25.99
CA LEU A 232 -0.51 1.46 26.48
C LEU A 232 -1.09 1.54 27.89
N LYS A 233 -2.09 0.72 28.25
CA LYS A 233 -2.57 0.57 29.62
C LYS A 233 -1.47 0.11 30.56
N ALA A 234 -0.61 -0.80 30.12
CA ALA A 234 0.51 -1.28 30.96
C ALA A 234 1.61 -0.22 31.15
N LEU A 235 1.88 0.60 30.10
CA LEU A 235 2.90 1.66 30.14
C LEU A 235 2.40 2.92 30.85
N PHE A 236 1.12 3.29 30.69
CA PHE A 236 0.52 4.54 31.14
C PHE A 236 -0.83 4.27 31.83
N PRO A 237 -0.88 3.55 32.95
CA PRO A 237 -2.13 3.12 33.59
C PRO A 237 -3.01 4.31 34.01
N GLU A 238 -2.42 5.46 34.32
CA GLU A 238 -3.13 6.69 34.72
C GLU A 238 -3.71 7.50 33.53
N ARG A 239 -3.25 7.24 32.31
CA ARG A 239 -3.66 7.95 31.11
C ARG A 239 -4.84 7.25 30.43
N THR A 240 -5.95 7.12 31.18
CA THR A 240 -7.17 6.47 30.69
C THR A 240 -7.75 7.17 29.45
N ASP A 241 -7.51 8.46 29.30
CA ASP A 241 -7.82 9.25 28.10
C ASP A 241 -7.13 8.71 26.83
N MET A 242 -6.03 8.01 26.97
CA MET A 242 -5.29 7.44 25.84
C MET A 242 -5.83 6.06 25.40
N TRP A 243 -6.19 5.18 26.34
CA TRP A 243 -6.48 3.78 26.06
C TRP A 243 -7.88 3.33 26.51
N ASN A 244 -8.71 4.20 27.08
CA ASN A 244 -10.07 3.93 27.56
C ASN A 244 -10.88 5.24 27.60
N GLU A 245 -11.03 5.88 26.44
CA GLU A 245 -11.66 7.20 26.28
C GLU A 245 -13.16 7.15 26.59
N PHE A 246 -13.82 6.01 26.26
CA PHE A 246 -15.25 5.79 26.49
C PHE A 246 -15.53 4.65 27.48
N PRO A 247 -15.15 4.81 28.76
CA PRO A 247 -15.18 3.73 29.75
C PRO A 247 -16.60 3.18 30.01
N ASN A 248 -17.63 3.95 29.73
CA ASN A 248 -19.04 3.61 29.97
C ASN A 248 -19.80 3.26 28.69
N SER A 249 -19.15 3.18 27.52
CA SER A 249 -19.82 2.77 26.29
C SER A 249 -20.38 1.35 26.43
N PRO A 250 -21.68 1.13 26.16
CA PRO A 250 -22.28 -0.20 26.15
C PRO A 250 -22.04 -0.94 24.83
N ALA A 251 -21.38 -0.32 23.85
CA ALA A 251 -21.20 -0.87 22.53
C ALA A 251 -20.40 -2.18 22.55
N SER A 252 -20.85 -3.19 21.82
CA SER A 252 -20.13 -4.47 21.69
C SER A 252 -18.76 -4.27 21.02
N ALA A 253 -18.62 -3.28 20.15
CA ALA A 253 -17.39 -2.93 19.45
C ALA A 253 -16.40 -2.12 20.32
N ARG A 254 -16.78 -1.69 21.52
CA ARG A 254 -16.00 -0.79 22.40
C ARG A 254 -14.53 -1.13 22.48
N GLU A 255 -14.17 -2.40 22.65
CA GLU A 255 -12.75 -2.78 22.79
C GLU A 255 -11.94 -2.54 21.51
N LYS A 256 -12.58 -2.71 20.34
CA LYS A 256 -11.99 -2.42 19.03
C LYS A 256 -11.82 -0.91 18.84
N ASP A 257 -12.86 -0.14 19.19
CA ASP A 257 -12.87 1.32 19.05
C ASP A 257 -11.83 1.97 19.94
N GLU A 258 -11.70 1.51 21.17
CA GLU A 258 -10.68 1.99 22.12
C GLU A 258 -9.27 1.65 21.62
N ASP A 259 -9.06 0.50 20.97
CA ASP A 259 -7.77 0.17 20.38
C ASP A 259 -7.43 1.07 19.18
N ILE A 260 -8.40 1.35 18.30
CA ILE A 260 -8.24 2.28 17.19
C ILE A 260 -7.83 3.66 17.68
N ARG A 261 -8.50 4.18 18.72
CA ARG A 261 -8.23 5.49 19.33
C ARG A 261 -6.92 5.53 20.08
N ALA A 262 -6.54 4.45 20.76
CA ALA A 262 -5.33 4.40 21.56
C ALA A 262 -4.05 4.67 20.76
N ARG A 263 -4.00 4.25 19.51
CA ARG A 263 -2.83 4.43 18.63
C ARG A 263 -2.54 5.89 18.30
N PRO A 264 -3.48 6.67 17.72
CA PRO A 264 -3.26 8.09 17.46
C PRO A 264 -3.21 8.95 18.75
N ASN A 265 -3.93 8.59 19.83
CA ASN A 265 -3.80 9.26 21.11
C ASN A 265 -2.39 9.13 21.69
N TYR A 266 -1.77 7.97 21.52
CA TYR A 266 -0.37 7.77 21.89
C TYR A 266 0.58 8.60 21.01
N ALA A 267 0.35 8.63 19.69
CA ALA A 267 1.11 9.48 18.77
C ALA A 267 1.03 10.97 19.17
N ASN A 268 -0.17 11.45 19.50
CA ASN A 268 -0.43 12.81 19.98
C ASN A 268 0.30 13.09 21.33
N HIS A 269 0.26 12.13 22.25
CA HIS A 269 0.97 12.24 23.54
C HIS A 269 2.48 12.37 23.37
N LEU A 270 3.07 11.61 22.48
CA LEU A 270 4.50 11.66 22.16
C LEU A 270 4.87 12.91 21.34
N GLY A 271 3.93 13.49 20.62
CA GLY A 271 4.17 14.58 19.69
C GLY A 271 5.09 14.19 18.55
N VAL A 272 4.91 12.97 18.00
CA VAL A 272 5.68 12.49 16.84
C VAL A 272 5.41 13.32 15.60
N ASP A 273 6.35 13.31 14.66
CA ASP A 273 6.26 14.12 13.44
C ASP A 273 5.41 13.48 12.35
N VAL A 274 5.24 12.15 12.40
CA VAL A 274 4.43 11.39 11.43
C VAL A 274 3.89 10.11 12.07
N MET A 275 2.70 9.68 11.65
CA MET A 275 2.12 8.38 11.99
C MET A 275 1.89 7.55 10.73
N LEU A 276 2.46 6.35 10.70
CA LEU A 276 2.36 5.39 9.61
C LEU A 276 1.65 4.14 10.13
N SER A 277 0.41 3.95 9.73
CA SER A 277 -0.41 2.80 10.15
C SER A 277 -0.36 1.71 9.08
N LEU A 278 -0.06 0.48 9.50
CA LEU A 278 0.10 -0.68 8.63
C LEU A 278 -1.05 -1.64 8.82
N HIS A 279 -1.77 -1.90 7.75
CA HIS A 279 -2.95 -2.75 7.67
C HIS A 279 -2.90 -3.72 6.51
N THR A 280 -3.84 -4.66 6.51
CA THR A 280 -4.23 -5.46 5.35
C THR A 280 -5.72 -5.29 5.12
N ASN A 281 -6.13 -5.09 3.88
CA ASN A 281 -7.51 -4.80 3.51
C ASN A 281 -8.35 -6.08 3.40
N GLY A 282 -9.66 -5.91 3.53
CA GLY A 282 -10.67 -6.94 3.31
C GLY A 282 -11.69 -6.50 2.26
N SER A 283 -12.26 -7.47 1.57
CA SER A 283 -13.39 -7.26 0.67
C SER A 283 -14.27 -8.50 0.66
N GLU A 284 -15.58 -8.32 0.48
CA GLU A 284 -16.50 -9.43 0.26
C GLU A 284 -16.26 -10.12 -1.10
N SER A 285 -15.70 -9.40 -2.07
CA SER A 285 -15.28 -9.96 -3.34
C SER A 285 -13.84 -10.42 -3.29
N ALA A 286 -13.62 -11.73 -3.41
CA ALA A 286 -12.27 -12.30 -3.51
C ALA A 286 -11.49 -11.86 -4.77
N SER A 287 -12.10 -11.12 -5.68
CA SER A 287 -11.44 -10.56 -6.86
C SER A 287 -10.77 -9.22 -6.60
N VAL A 288 -11.11 -8.54 -5.51
CA VAL A 288 -10.47 -7.26 -5.11
C VAL A 288 -9.09 -7.57 -4.57
N ARG A 289 -8.08 -6.85 -5.05
CA ARG A 289 -6.68 -7.10 -4.70
C ARG A 289 -5.79 -5.87 -4.88
N GLY A 290 -4.60 -5.92 -4.28
CA GLY A 290 -3.54 -4.94 -4.48
C GLY A 290 -3.31 -4.02 -3.29
N THR A 291 -2.42 -3.05 -3.48
CA THR A 291 -2.04 -2.07 -2.45
C THR A 291 -2.84 -0.79 -2.59
N GLU A 292 -3.30 -0.26 -1.47
CA GLU A 292 -3.95 1.06 -1.35
C GLU A 292 -3.33 1.86 -0.21
N VAL A 293 -3.42 3.19 -0.28
CA VAL A 293 -3.01 4.08 0.81
C VAL A 293 -4.10 5.11 1.05
N TYR A 294 -4.46 5.31 2.31
CA TYR A 294 -5.55 6.20 2.70
C TYR A 294 -5.06 7.36 3.56
N TYR A 295 -5.65 8.53 3.31
CA TYR A 295 -5.57 9.71 4.17
C TYR A 295 -6.98 10.12 4.65
N HIS A 296 -7.07 10.98 5.67
CA HIS A 296 -8.39 11.43 6.14
C HIS A 296 -8.95 12.51 5.23
N GLN A 297 -10.23 12.39 4.86
CA GLN A 297 -10.93 13.30 3.94
C GLN A 297 -10.81 14.78 4.34
N GLU A 298 -10.92 15.09 5.64
CA GLU A 298 -10.80 16.46 6.14
C GLU A 298 -9.34 16.90 6.42
N LYS A 299 -8.37 16.06 6.03
CA LYS A 299 -6.93 16.34 6.10
C LYS A 299 -6.26 16.21 4.74
N PRO A 300 -6.70 16.97 3.73
CA PRO A 300 -6.19 16.84 2.36
C PRO A 300 -4.69 17.14 2.24
N GLN A 301 -4.09 17.81 3.23
CA GLN A 301 -2.65 18.06 3.32
C GLN A 301 -1.82 16.79 3.58
N ASP A 302 -2.44 15.67 4.00
CA ASP A 302 -1.77 14.37 4.19
C ASP A 302 -1.69 13.58 2.86
N LYS A 303 -2.49 13.96 1.84
CA LYS A 303 -2.50 13.32 0.53
C LYS A 303 -1.13 13.24 -0.14
N PRO A 304 -0.28 14.30 -0.17
CA PRO A 304 1.05 14.21 -0.74
C PRO A 304 1.95 13.16 -0.09
N LEU A 305 1.83 12.92 1.22
CA LEU A 305 2.52 11.83 1.91
C LEU A 305 2.01 10.47 1.42
N ALA A 306 0.70 10.30 1.37
CA ALA A 306 0.05 9.06 0.92
C ALA A 306 0.41 8.73 -0.54
N ASP A 307 0.35 9.71 -1.46
CA ASP A 307 0.71 9.53 -2.86
C ASP A 307 2.21 9.21 -3.04
N SER A 308 3.09 9.85 -2.28
CA SER A 308 4.53 9.59 -2.33
C SER A 308 4.85 8.15 -1.89
N ILE A 309 4.18 7.66 -0.85
CA ILE A 309 4.33 6.28 -0.39
C ILE A 309 3.80 5.30 -1.43
N LEU A 310 2.63 5.55 -1.98
CA LEU A 310 2.03 4.68 -2.99
C LEU A 310 2.90 4.57 -4.25
N CYS A 311 3.42 5.69 -4.74
CA CYS A 311 4.36 5.76 -5.86
C CYS A 311 5.65 4.95 -5.59
N ALA A 312 6.26 5.11 -4.42
CA ALA A 312 7.49 4.40 -4.07
C ALA A 312 7.24 2.89 -3.85
N MET A 313 6.09 2.51 -3.29
CA MET A 313 5.68 1.11 -3.18
C MET A 313 5.50 0.49 -4.57
N GLN A 314 4.88 1.20 -5.50
CA GLN A 314 4.71 0.74 -6.88
C GLN A 314 6.06 0.47 -7.55
N GLU A 315 7.00 1.40 -7.44
CA GLU A 315 8.33 1.27 -8.03
C GLU A 315 9.09 0.06 -7.46
N ILE A 316 9.11 -0.10 -6.13
CA ILE A 316 9.95 -1.13 -5.49
C ILE A 316 9.29 -2.51 -5.54
N ILE A 317 7.98 -2.63 -5.33
CA ILE A 317 7.28 -3.91 -5.40
C ILE A 317 7.37 -4.47 -6.83
N ARG A 318 7.09 -3.64 -7.85
CA ARG A 318 7.13 -4.08 -9.25
C ARG A 318 8.55 -4.38 -9.76
N ALA A 319 9.59 -3.92 -9.08
CA ALA A 319 10.96 -4.29 -9.37
C ALA A 319 11.33 -5.72 -8.92
N GLN A 320 10.51 -6.34 -8.04
CA GLN A 320 10.81 -7.68 -7.53
C GLN A 320 10.33 -8.79 -8.48
N PRO A 321 11.09 -9.89 -8.61
CA PRO A 321 10.66 -11.05 -9.38
C PRO A 321 9.31 -11.59 -8.91
N GLY A 322 8.39 -11.78 -9.84
CA GLY A 322 7.04 -12.29 -9.55
C GLY A 322 6.00 -11.21 -9.18
N TYR A 323 6.42 -9.96 -9.01
CA TYR A 323 5.53 -8.86 -8.61
C TYR A 323 5.43 -7.72 -9.64
N GLN A 324 5.94 -7.91 -10.87
CA GLN A 324 5.97 -6.88 -11.93
C GLN A 324 4.57 -6.31 -12.24
N ASP A 325 3.56 -7.18 -12.20
CA ASP A 325 2.17 -6.83 -12.49
C ASP A 325 1.31 -6.77 -11.22
N PHE A 326 1.93 -6.70 -10.04
CA PHE A 326 1.17 -6.61 -8.79
C PHE A 326 0.33 -5.33 -8.77
N PRO A 327 -1.00 -5.42 -8.49
CA PRO A 327 -1.87 -4.26 -8.53
C PRO A 327 -1.54 -3.29 -7.41
N ILE A 328 -1.31 -2.05 -7.77
CA ILE A 328 -1.10 -0.94 -6.83
C ILE A 328 -1.85 0.26 -7.41
N ARG A 329 -2.62 0.94 -6.59
CA ARG A 329 -3.40 2.08 -7.03
C ARG A 329 -2.48 3.22 -7.52
N GLU A 330 -2.98 3.99 -8.48
CA GLU A 330 -2.24 5.11 -9.04
C GLU A 330 -2.25 6.35 -8.15
N SER A 331 -3.29 6.49 -7.31
CA SER A 331 -3.42 7.58 -6.35
C SER A 331 -4.01 7.09 -5.04
N SER A 332 -3.64 7.74 -3.94
CA SER A 332 -4.22 7.51 -2.63
C SER A 332 -5.69 7.92 -2.58
N SER A 333 -6.45 7.35 -1.65
CA SER A 333 -7.88 7.60 -1.50
C SER A 333 -8.18 8.31 -0.18
N ALA A 334 -9.17 9.19 -0.21
CA ALA A 334 -9.74 9.77 1.00
C ALA A 334 -10.66 8.76 1.69
N ALA A 335 -10.53 8.64 3.03
CA ALA A 335 -11.44 7.83 3.84
C ALA A 335 -11.53 8.40 5.27
N ARG A 336 -12.53 7.94 6.03
CA ARG A 336 -12.84 8.47 7.37
C ARG A 336 -12.31 7.60 8.51
N HIS A 337 -11.13 6.99 8.33
CA HIS A 337 -10.52 6.15 9.35
C HIS A 337 -10.24 6.93 10.63
N GLY A 338 -10.61 6.35 11.78
CA GLY A 338 -10.42 6.94 13.10
C GLY A 338 -8.95 7.24 13.42
N GLU A 339 -8.02 6.38 13.01
CA GLU A 339 -6.59 6.58 13.22
C GLU A 339 -6.09 7.87 12.55
N ASN A 340 -6.43 8.07 11.29
CA ASN A 340 -6.04 9.27 10.55
C ASN A 340 -6.80 10.51 11.04
N ARG A 341 -8.05 10.36 11.51
CA ARG A 341 -8.86 11.46 12.03
C ARG A 341 -8.27 12.05 13.31
N ILE A 342 -7.97 11.20 14.29
CA ILE A 342 -7.57 11.60 15.65
C ILE A 342 -6.12 12.10 15.68
N GLY A 343 -5.22 11.56 14.86
CA GLY A 343 -3.83 12.00 14.81
C GLY A 343 -3.70 13.50 14.52
N THR A 344 -2.94 14.26 15.31
CA THR A 344 -2.70 15.69 15.08
C THR A 344 -1.52 15.98 14.16
N MET A 345 -0.70 14.97 13.86
CA MET A 345 0.38 15.00 12.87
C MET A 345 -0.09 14.46 11.52
N PRO A 346 0.72 14.58 10.43
CA PRO A 346 0.48 13.87 9.20
C PRO A 346 0.36 12.36 9.45
N SER A 347 -0.74 11.76 9.00
CA SER A 347 -1.05 10.37 9.27
C SER A 347 -1.73 9.69 8.08
N ILE A 348 -1.29 8.47 7.77
CA ILE A 348 -1.82 7.66 6.68
C ILE A 348 -1.97 6.20 7.09
N ILE A 349 -2.84 5.50 6.38
CA ILE A 349 -2.98 4.04 6.49
C ILE A 349 -2.49 3.43 5.19
N VAL A 350 -1.60 2.45 5.32
CA VAL A 350 -1.12 1.61 4.22
C VAL A 350 -1.86 0.27 4.29
N GLU A 351 -2.73 0.03 3.34
CA GLU A 351 -3.35 -1.26 3.08
C GLU A 351 -2.46 -2.05 2.14
N THR A 352 -1.61 -2.89 2.71
CA THR A 352 -0.50 -3.52 1.99
C THR A 352 -0.99 -4.45 0.88
N ALA A 353 -2.05 -5.24 1.16
CA ALA A 353 -2.73 -6.12 0.21
C ALA A 353 -4.03 -6.67 0.85
N TYR A 354 -4.82 -7.43 0.12
CA TYR A 354 -6.11 -7.96 0.59
C TYR A 354 -5.99 -9.37 1.18
N HIS A 355 -6.21 -9.51 2.49
CA HIS A 355 -6.26 -10.82 3.15
C HIS A 355 -7.48 -11.68 2.72
N SER A 356 -8.40 -11.12 1.94
CA SER A 356 -9.56 -11.79 1.33
C SER A 356 -9.29 -12.31 -0.10
N ASN A 357 -8.12 -12.00 -0.70
CA ASN A 357 -7.75 -12.45 -2.04
C ASN A 357 -6.61 -13.50 -1.98
N PRO A 358 -6.73 -14.66 -2.68
CA PRO A 358 -5.72 -15.73 -2.59
C PRO A 358 -4.32 -15.34 -3.06
N ASP A 359 -4.21 -14.55 -4.13
CA ASP A 359 -2.90 -14.12 -4.65
C ASP A 359 -2.24 -13.12 -3.70
N ASP A 360 -3.03 -12.21 -3.13
CA ASP A 360 -2.55 -11.22 -2.16
C ASP A 360 -2.17 -11.89 -0.82
N VAL A 361 -2.89 -12.93 -0.40
CA VAL A 361 -2.52 -13.75 0.76
C VAL A 361 -1.15 -14.41 0.57
N ALA A 362 -0.88 -14.93 -0.64
CA ALA A 362 0.43 -15.48 -0.96
C ALA A 362 1.51 -14.39 -0.91
N ALA A 363 1.24 -13.19 -1.43
CA ALA A 363 2.15 -12.04 -1.35
C ALA A 363 2.38 -11.59 0.10
N LEU A 364 1.33 -11.47 0.90
CA LEU A 364 1.42 -11.05 2.31
C LEU A 364 2.32 -11.98 3.16
N GLN A 365 2.39 -13.26 2.80
CA GLN A 365 3.23 -14.26 3.47
C GLN A 365 4.66 -14.32 2.91
N ASP A 366 4.93 -13.70 1.76
CA ASP A 366 6.25 -13.68 1.14
C ASP A 366 7.14 -12.61 1.76
N PRO A 367 8.30 -12.97 2.35
CA PRO A 367 9.25 -11.99 2.90
C PRO A 367 9.81 -11.04 1.85
N VAL A 368 9.88 -11.43 0.56
CA VAL A 368 10.32 -10.53 -0.53
C VAL A 368 9.31 -9.40 -0.73
N PHE A 369 8.03 -9.75 -0.79
CA PHE A 369 6.96 -8.76 -0.90
C PHE A 369 6.90 -7.82 0.31
N ARG A 370 7.00 -8.38 1.53
CA ARG A 370 7.04 -7.60 2.77
C ARG A 370 8.18 -6.60 2.76
N ALA A 371 9.41 -7.05 2.47
CA ALA A 371 10.58 -6.18 2.42
C ALA A 371 10.43 -5.08 1.36
N ALA A 372 9.93 -5.42 0.17
CA ALA A 372 9.70 -4.45 -0.90
C ALA A 372 8.64 -3.41 -0.50
N SER A 373 7.54 -3.85 0.11
CA SER A 373 6.47 -2.97 0.59
C SER A 373 6.99 -1.97 1.63
N MET A 374 7.72 -2.44 2.64
CA MET A 374 8.22 -1.57 3.70
C MET A 374 9.34 -0.63 3.24
N LYS A 375 10.19 -1.06 2.30
CA LYS A 375 11.12 -0.18 1.60
C LYS A 375 10.40 0.93 0.82
N GLY A 376 9.28 0.60 0.18
CA GLY A 376 8.42 1.57 -0.51
C GLY A 376 7.83 2.59 0.46
N VAL A 377 7.32 2.16 1.60
CA VAL A 377 6.80 3.06 2.64
C VAL A 377 7.89 4.01 3.15
N GLU A 378 9.08 3.49 3.49
CA GLU A 378 10.21 4.31 3.95
C GLU A 378 10.66 5.31 2.86
N LYS A 379 10.85 4.84 1.61
CA LYS A 379 11.28 5.70 0.51
C LYS A 379 10.27 6.83 0.25
N GLY A 380 8.97 6.50 0.19
CA GLY A 380 7.91 7.48 -0.02
C GLY A 380 7.85 8.52 1.10
N TYR A 381 7.93 8.08 2.36
CA TYR A 381 8.05 8.98 3.50
C TYR A 381 9.26 9.92 3.39
N ARG A 382 10.45 9.38 3.14
CA ARG A 382 11.71 10.14 3.05
C ARG A 382 11.69 11.16 1.91
N LEU A 383 11.10 10.82 0.76
CA LEU A 383 10.93 11.76 -0.35
C LEU A 383 9.98 12.89 0.02
N TRP A 384 8.83 12.57 0.58
CA TRP A 384 7.88 13.58 1.05
C TRP A 384 8.49 14.51 2.11
N ALA A 385 9.18 13.97 3.11
CA ALA A 385 9.84 14.74 4.15
C ALA A 385 10.93 15.67 3.61
N ALA A 386 11.58 15.27 2.52
CA ALA A 386 12.58 16.08 1.81
C ALA A 386 11.97 17.06 0.78
N GLY A 387 10.65 17.11 0.64
CA GLY A 387 9.96 17.93 -0.38
C GLY A 387 10.28 17.51 -1.81
N LYS A 388 10.63 16.23 -2.03
CA LYS A 388 10.96 15.67 -3.34
C LYS A 388 9.74 14.96 -3.93
N THR A 389 9.61 15.05 -5.25
CA THR A 389 8.62 14.27 -6.00
C THR A 389 9.10 12.83 -6.16
N CYS A 390 8.20 11.87 -6.03
CA CYS A 390 8.47 10.50 -6.41
C CYS A 390 8.41 10.39 -7.94
N GLU A 391 9.55 10.09 -8.55
CA GLU A 391 9.71 9.91 -9.99
C GLU A 391 10.37 8.56 -10.28
N PRO A 392 9.93 7.84 -11.33
CA PRO A 392 10.54 6.57 -11.72
C PRO A 392 12.02 6.71 -12.03
N LEU A 393 12.82 5.72 -11.65
CA LEU A 393 14.23 5.65 -12.00
C LEU A 393 14.39 5.43 -13.51
N ALA A 394 15.05 6.36 -14.19
CA ALA A 394 15.30 6.29 -15.62
C ALA A 394 16.73 6.77 -15.96
N LEU A 395 17.46 5.96 -16.73
CA LEU A 395 18.78 6.32 -17.27
C LEU A 395 18.56 7.20 -18.50
N HIS A 396 19.29 8.32 -18.56
CA HIS A 396 19.22 9.20 -19.73
C HIS A 396 19.88 8.53 -20.95
N PRO A 397 19.52 8.93 -22.18
CA PRO A 397 20.19 8.45 -23.40
C PRO A 397 21.69 8.66 -23.32
N ILE A 398 22.44 7.63 -23.67
CA ILE A 398 23.91 7.68 -23.75
C ILE A 398 24.26 7.91 -25.23
N PRO A 399 25.03 8.95 -25.57
CA PRO A 399 25.44 9.17 -26.94
C PRO A 399 26.44 8.09 -27.41
N ASP A 400 26.53 7.87 -28.73
CA ASP A 400 27.58 7.06 -29.31
C ASP A 400 28.94 7.69 -29.01
N VAL A 401 29.95 6.85 -28.70
CA VAL A 401 31.24 7.30 -28.16
C VAL A 401 32.40 6.77 -28.99
N ASP A 402 33.25 7.68 -29.46
CA ASP A 402 34.56 7.32 -30.06
C ASP A 402 35.61 7.18 -28.99
N VAL A 403 36.32 6.06 -29.00
CA VAL A 403 37.44 5.74 -28.11
C VAL A 403 38.66 5.41 -28.99
N LEU A 404 39.80 6.03 -28.72
CA LEU A 404 41.03 5.73 -29.47
C LEU A 404 41.48 4.29 -29.21
N VAL A 405 41.95 3.62 -30.24
CA VAL A 405 42.56 2.28 -30.13
C VAL A 405 43.66 2.30 -29.07
N GLN A 406 43.73 1.26 -28.24
CA GLN A 406 44.64 1.12 -27.09
C GLN A 406 44.49 2.23 -26.02
N SER A 407 43.29 2.78 -25.88
CA SER A 407 42.98 3.76 -24.84
C SER A 407 41.62 3.48 -24.18
N SER A 408 41.30 4.30 -23.18
CA SER A 408 40.00 4.31 -22.53
C SER A 408 39.46 5.74 -22.44
N ARG A 409 38.14 5.85 -22.27
CA ARG A 409 37.42 7.12 -22.10
C ARG A 409 36.32 6.96 -21.06
N ASP A 410 36.25 7.92 -20.15
CA ASP A 410 35.13 8.00 -19.19
C ASP A 410 33.95 8.71 -19.82
N VAL A 411 32.80 8.13 -19.61
CA VAL A 411 31.48 8.62 -20.08
C VAL A 411 30.59 8.88 -18.89
N GLY A 412 30.25 10.14 -18.67
CA GLY A 412 29.33 10.55 -17.64
C GLY A 412 27.91 10.08 -17.96
N LEU A 413 27.18 9.56 -16.95
CA LEU A 413 25.83 9.11 -17.06
C LEU A 413 24.90 10.03 -16.28
N GLY A 414 23.75 10.35 -16.87
CA GLY A 414 22.67 11.07 -16.20
C GLY A 414 21.47 10.16 -15.93
N TYR A 415 20.72 10.44 -14.89
CA TYR A 415 19.48 9.73 -14.59
C TYR A 415 18.46 10.67 -13.94
N THR A 416 17.18 10.27 -13.96
CA THR A 416 16.09 10.84 -13.15
C THR A 416 15.63 9.82 -12.11
N GLY A 417 14.82 10.26 -11.15
CA GLY A 417 14.37 9.44 -10.05
C GLY A 417 15.18 9.60 -8.77
N ASN A 418 14.83 8.82 -7.77
CA ASN A 418 15.43 8.89 -6.43
C ASN A 418 15.91 7.50 -5.98
N PRO A 419 16.98 6.96 -6.57
CA PRO A 419 17.46 5.62 -6.29
C PRO A 419 18.02 5.48 -4.87
N GLN A 420 17.98 4.27 -4.35
CA GLN A 420 18.69 3.88 -3.14
C GLN A 420 20.12 3.47 -3.47
N TYR A 421 21.10 4.12 -2.86
CA TYR A 421 22.51 3.74 -3.02
C TYR A 421 22.87 2.50 -2.19
N PRO A 422 23.86 1.66 -2.64
CA PRO A 422 24.68 1.83 -3.84
C PRO A 422 23.94 1.62 -5.16
N LEU A 423 24.49 2.24 -6.24
CA LEU A 423 24.02 2.02 -7.62
C LEU A 423 24.95 1.09 -8.37
N ALA A 424 24.39 0.26 -9.25
CA ALA A 424 25.15 -0.56 -10.18
C ALA A 424 24.80 -0.18 -11.63
N VAL A 425 25.81 0.08 -12.45
CA VAL A 425 25.64 0.19 -13.90
C VAL A 425 26.09 -1.12 -14.52
N GLU A 426 25.15 -1.82 -15.12
CA GLU A 426 25.36 -3.10 -15.80
C GLU A 426 25.47 -2.85 -17.31
N LEU A 427 26.66 -3.13 -17.88
CA LEU A 427 26.89 -3.06 -19.33
C LEU A 427 26.84 -4.47 -19.91
N SER A 428 25.99 -4.69 -20.90
CA SER A 428 25.93 -5.90 -21.69
C SER A 428 26.19 -5.61 -23.17
N LEU A 429 26.58 -6.63 -23.93
CA LEU A 429 26.90 -6.50 -25.33
C LEU A 429 25.77 -7.04 -26.19
N THR A 430 25.28 -6.22 -27.11
CA THR A 430 24.36 -6.64 -28.15
C THR A 430 25.08 -7.13 -29.40
N SER A 431 26.27 -6.56 -29.70
CA SER A 431 27.18 -7.06 -30.73
C SER A 431 28.60 -6.71 -30.37
N CYS A 432 29.54 -7.55 -30.81
CA CYS A 432 30.96 -7.36 -30.55
C CYS A 432 31.79 -7.40 -31.85
N SER A 433 32.82 -6.56 -31.96
CA SER A 433 33.83 -6.62 -32.98
C SER A 433 35.18 -7.02 -32.34
N GLU A 434 36.13 -7.54 -33.15
CA GLU A 434 37.45 -7.94 -32.67
C GLU A 434 38.30 -6.78 -32.08
N ALA A 435 37.84 -5.55 -32.25
CA ALA A 435 38.55 -4.35 -31.80
C ALA A 435 38.24 -3.92 -30.36
N GLY A 436 37.09 -4.34 -29.79
CA GLY A 436 36.60 -3.88 -28.49
C GLY A 436 36.69 -4.92 -27.38
N ALA A 437 36.53 -4.46 -26.14
CA ALA A 437 36.33 -5.34 -25.02
C ALA A 437 34.92 -5.98 -25.12
N CYS A 438 34.89 -7.30 -25.27
CA CYS A 438 33.63 -8.06 -25.49
C CYS A 438 33.18 -8.78 -24.21
N THR A 439 33.37 -8.17 -23.07
CA THR A 439 32.96 -8.76 -21.77
C THR A 439 31.95 -7.85 -21.10
N PRO A 440 30.79 -8.40 -20.63
CA PRO A 440 29.90 -7.63 -19.78
C PRO A 440 30.60 -7.11 -18.54
N THR A 441 30.25 -5.92 -18.11
CA THR A 441 30.87 -5.30 -16.92
C THR A 441 29.78 -4.72 -16.00
N THR A 442 30.05 -4.72 -14.69
CA THR A 442 29.25 -4.04 -13.71
C THR A 442 30.12 -3.08 -12.92
N THR A 443 29.72 -1.83 -12.84
CA THR A 443 30.41 -0.81 -12.06
C THR A 443 29.50 -0.32 -10.95
N THR A 444 29.99 -0.33 -9.70
CA THR A 444 29.25 0.05 -8.50
C THR A 444 29.65 1.44 -8.04
N PHE A 445 28.67 2.22 -7.60
CA PHE A 445 28.79 3.59 -7.11
C PHE A 445 28.14 3.69 -5.74
N ASP A 446 28.95 3.92 -4.70
CA ASP A 446 28.49 3.97 -3.30
C ASP A 446 28.16 5.40 -2.85
N ASP A 447 28.71 6.41 -3.53
CA ASP A 447 28.65 7.81 -3.10
C ASP A 447 27.72 8.64 -3.99
N PRO A 448 26.57 9.12 -3.47
CA PRO A 448 25.62 9.91 -4.25
C PRO A 448 26.15 11.29 -4.68
N VAL A 449 27.25 11.76 -4.10
CA VAL A 449 27.86 13.06 -4.43
C VAL A 449 28.81 12.94 -5.63
N LYS A 450 29.36 11.75 -5.89
CA LYS A 450 30.27 11.53 -7.02
C LYS A 450 29.47 11.39 -8.33
N PRO A 451 30.04 11.97 -9.43
CA PRO A 451 29.43 11.78 -10.74
C PRO A 451 29.35 10.30 -11.12
N LEU A 452 28.25 9.88 -11.66
CA LEU A 452 28.08 8.55 -12.24
C LEU A 452 28.82 8.51 -13.58
N ALA A 453 29.81 7.65 -13.75
CA ALA A 453 30.57 7.53 -14.98
C ALA A 453 31.03 6.10 -15.21
N ILE A 454 31.00 5.65 -16.46
CA ILE A 454 31.55 4.36 -16.90
C ILE A 454 32.82 4.57 -17.72
N THR A 455 33.77 3.65 -17.61
CA THR A 455 35.00 3.66 -18.43
C THR A 455 34.85 2.71 -19.61
N LEU A 456 34.86 3.23 -20.82
CA LEU A 456 34.86 2.46 -22.05
C LEU A 456 36.29 2.29 -22.57
N ALA A 457 36.69 1.07 -22.90
CA ALA A 457 38.05 0.76 -23.32
C ALA A 457 38.08 0.06 -24.69
N CYS A 458 39.06 0.45 -25.52
CA CYS A 458 39.39 -0.18 -26.78
C CYS A 458 40.79 -0.84 -26.70
N ASN A 459 40.82 -2.04 -26.14
CA ASN A 459 42.08 -2.75 -25.82
C ASN A 459 42.75 -3.47 -27.02
N GLY A 460 41.96 -3.71 -28.10
CA GLY A 460 42.46 -4.37 -29.31
C GLY A 460 43.22 -3.43 -30.23
N PRO A 461 44.06 -3.96 -31.16
CA PRO A 461 44.84 -3.16 -32.10
C PRO A 461 44.03 -2.68 -33.32
N GLY A 462 42.79 -3.16 -33.49
CA GLY A 462 41.92 -2.88 -34.64
C GLY A 462 40.88 -1.80 -34.37
N SER A 463 40.34 -1.20 -35.42
CA SER A 463 39.13 -0.35 -35.36
C SER A 463 37.89 -1.19 -35.52
N GLY A 464 36.78 -0.77 -34.91
CA GLY A 464 35.49 -1.47 -35.02
C GLY A 464 34.45 -0.84 -34.11
N VAL A 465 33.19 -1.32 -34.22
CA VAL A 465 32.07 -0.81 -33.45
C VAL A 465 31.52 -1.95 -32.55
N VAL A 466 31.34 -1.62 -31.29
CA VAL A 466 30.69 -2.47 -30.30
C VAL A 466 29.35 -1.82 -29.93
N ARG A 467 28.25 -2.58 -29.93
CA ARG A 467 26.98 -2.10 -29.43
C ARG A 467 26.76 -2.59 -28.02
N LEU A 468 26.41 -1.67 -27.13
CA LEU A 468 26.28 -1.85 -25.71
C LEU A 468 24.88 -1.49 -25.26
N THR A 469 24.45 -2.16 -24.22
CA THR A 469 23.22 -1.83 -23.48
C THR A 469 23.60 -1.55 -22.03
N ALA A 470 23.18 -0.41 -21.51
CA ALA A 470 23.37 -0.01 -20.12
C ALA A 470 22.06 -0.12 -19.34
N VAL A 471 22.12 -0.68 -18.14
CA VAL A 471 21.04 -0.70 -17.17
C VAL A 471 21.57 -0.14 -15.86
N LEU A 472 20.88 0.82 -15.27
CA LEU A 472 21.14 1.31 -13.93
C LEU A 472 20.25 0.58 -12.95
N ARG A 473 20.85 -0.01 -11.90
CA ARG A 473 20.12 -0.72 -10.83
C ARG A 473 20.48 -0.11 -9.49
N ASP A 474 19.45 0.09 -8.63
CA ASP A 474 19.65 0.58 -7.27
C ASP A 474 19.68 -0.57 -6.24
N ALA A 475 20.00 -0.24 -4.98
CA ALA A 475 20.13 -1.21 -3.89
C ALA A 475 18.80 -1.86 -3.47
N ASP A 476 17.66 -1.30 -3.87
CA ASP A 476 16.35 -1.88 -3.63
C ASP A 476 15.87 -2.78 -4.78
N GLY A 477 16.72 -2.93 -5.81
CA GLY A 477 16.46 -3.80 -6.97
C GLY A 477 15.75 -3.10 -8.12
N VAL A 478 15.44 -1.82 -7.98
CA VAL A 478 14.82 -1.03 -9.06
C VAL A 478 15.82 -0.88 -10.19
N ALA A 479 15.41 -1.26 -11.40
CA ALA A 479 16.25 -1.19 -12.60
C ALA A 479 15.60 -0.34 -13.68
N THR A 480 16.43 0.44 -14.39
CA THR A 480 15.96 1.23 -15.53
C THR A 480 15.64 0.36 -16.74
N ALA A 481 14.84 0.89 -17.65
CA ALA A 481 14.82 0.35 -19.00
C ALA A 481 16.24 0.36 -19.60
N PRO A 482 16.60 -0.64 -20.45
CA PRO A 482 17.89 -0.69 -21.11
C PRO A 482 18.09 0.50 -22.04
N VAL A 483 19.28 1.10 -22.01
CA VAL A 483 19.69 2.18 -22.93
C VAL A 483 20.79 1.65 -23.86
N GLU A 484 20.52 1.65 -25.16
CA GLU A 484 21.45 1.21 -26.18
C GLU A 484 22.32 2.37 -26.66
N PHE A 485 23.62 2.10 -26.90
CA PHE A 485 24.58 3.04 -27.51
C PHE A 485 25.71 2.28 -28.21
N ALA A 486 26.47 2.97 -29.05
CA ALA A 486 27.62 2.41 -29.71
C ALA A 486 28.97 2.97 -29.18
N GLN A 487 29.93 2.08 -29.01
CA GLN A 487 31.33 2.41 -28.80
C GLN A 487 32.08 2.13 -30.08
N ALA A 488 32.65 3.16 -30.72
CA ALA A 488 33.53 3.03 -31.87
C ALA A 488 34.99 3.10 -31.44
N CYS A 489 35.77 2.04 -31.74
CA CYS A 489 37.22 2.04 -31.60
C CYS A 489 37.82 2.65 -32.86
N VAL A 490 38.42 3.87 -32.77
CA VAL A 490 38.92 4.64 -33.90
C VAL A 490 40.44 4.79 -33.82
N ARG A 491 41.10 4.84 -34.99
CA ARG A 491 42.55 5.16 -35.07
C ARG A 491 42.70 6.66 -35.01
N GLY A 492 43.69 7.15 -34.26
CA GLY A 492 44.05 8.55 -34.19
C GLY A 492 44.78 9.03 -35.45
#